data_4c1bba1cfe963d3d55b737aff0b4880e
#
_entry.id   4c1bba1cfe963d3d55b737aff0b4880e
#
_cell.length_a   1.000
_cell.length_b   1.000
_cell.length_c   1.000
_cell.angle_alpha   90.00
_cell.angle_beta   90.00
_cell.angle_gamma   90.00
#
_symmetry.space_group_name_H-M   'P 1'
#
loop_
_entity.id
_entity.type
_entity.pdbx_description
1 polymer ?
#
loop_
_entity_poly.entity_id
_entity_poly.type
_entity_poly.pdbx_seq_one_letter_code
_entity_poly.pdbx_strand_id
1 'polypeptide(L)'
;MKRRYRPGPTERKHRSRPDRRLCSAMMLFFFSAFLLISLKGEIAWQGLALSVIVPALIYVATMWLPRFFPADKLLLSIANFLCALGVLILYSTDLDGGTSRGMQQAMYYGVGIVVMLGCIMLVRYVRRWSLLIYVVMGGAVLLLALPLAIGTEQYGATNWIRVGGMSLQPSEVVKLALLLILSYFMSHRRLIPWLAFCLYCLGVLMLQKDLGTALIYYFTALFMYYAYTGNLLMTGVGLLGAAGASVLGYQMFAHVKKRVAI
;
A
#
# COMPACT_ATOMS: atom_id res chain seq x y z
N MET A 1 11.81 -33.22 0.53
CA MET A 1 10.41 -33.07 0.08
C MET A 1 9.52 -32.91 1.32
N LYS A 2 9.20 -31.67 1.78
CA LYS A 2 8.32 -31.43 2.95
C LYS A 2 6.87 -31.57 2.48
N ARG A 3 6.15 -32.58 2.95
CA ARG A 3 4.70 -32.76 2.73
C ARG A 3 3.99 -31.48 3.22
N ARG A 4 3.36 -30.74 2.31
CA ARG A 4 2.48 -29.62 2.67
C ARG A 4 1.30 -30.20 3.45
N TYR A 5 1.23 -29.87 4.73
CA TYR A 5 0.06 -30.18 5.57
C TYR A 5 -1.20 -29.58 4.90
N ARG A 6 -2.15 -30.45 4.56
CA ARG A 6 -3.48 -30.03 4.10
C ARG A 6 -4.44 -30.24 5.27
N PRO A 7 -4.95 -29.16 5.88
CA PRO A 7 -5.91 -29.30 6.98
C PRO A 7 -7.15 -30.06 6.54
N GLY A 8 -7.69 -30.90 7.42
CA GLY A 8 -8.87 -31.71 7.16
C GLY A 8 -10.16 -30.87 6.98
N PRO A 9 -11.24 -31.46 6.44
CA PRO A 9 -12.50 -30.76 6.17
C PRO A 9 -13.11 -30.10 7.42
N THR A 10 -12.95 -30.70 8.58
CA THR A 10 -13.41 -30.20 9.88
C THR A 10 -12.60 -28.99 10.37
N GLU A 11 -11.27 -29.01 10.22
CA GLU A 11 -10.40 -27.88 10.54
C GLU A 11 -10.65 -26.68 9.62
N ARG A 12 -10.92 -26.91 8.32
CA ARG A 12 -11.31 -25.85 7.38
C ARG A 12 -12.63 -25.18 7.77
N LYS A 13 -13.60 -25.96 8.26
CA LYS A 13 -14.91 -25.45 8.66
C LYS A 13 -14.85 -24.60 9.94
N HIS A 14 -13.97 -24.98 10.88
CA HIS A 14 -13.77 -24.26 12.14
C HIS A 14 -13.01 -22.93 11.93
N ARG A 15 -12.04 -22.91 10.99
CA ARG A 15 -11.23 -21.71 10.68
C ARG A 15 -11.99 -20.66 9.84
N SER A 16 -13.07 -21.03 9.16
CA SER A 16 -13.86 -20.11 8.32
C SER A 16 -14.97 -19.37 9.06
N ARG A 17 -15.36 -19.81 10.26
CA ARG A 17 -16.43 -19.18 11.06
C ARG A 17 -16.04 -17.83 11.65
N PRO A 18 -14.86 -17.66 12.29
CA PRO A 18 -14.45 -16.36 12.83
C PRO A 18 -14.27 -15.32 11.72
N ASP A 19 -13.72 -15.70 10.57
CA ASP A 19 -13.53 -14.78 9.43
C ASP A 19 -14.84 -14.20 8.92
N ARG A 20 -15.89 -15.04 8.82
CA ARG A 20 -17.23 -14.58 8.41
C ARG A 20 -17.87 -13.65 9.42
N ARG A 21 -17.74 -13.95 10.72
CA ARG A 21 -18.26 -13.10 11.79
C ARG A 21 -17.58 -11.74 11.79
N LEU A 22 -16.25 -11.70 11.64
CA LEU A 22 -15.48 -10.47 11.54
C LEU A 22 -15.94 -9.64 10.33
N CYS A 23 -16.03 -10.25 9.15
CA CYS A 23 -16.50 -9.56 7.96
C CYS A 23 -17.92 -9.01 8.12
N SER A 24 -18.84 -9.81 8.68
CA SER A 24 -20.22 -9.36 8.93
C SER A 24 -20.28 -8.21 9.94
N ALA A 25 -19.48 -8.26 11.00
CA ALA A 25 -19.39 -7.18 11.97
C ALA A 25 -18.87 -5.89 11.35
N MET A 26 -17.84 -5.97 10.52
CA MET A 26 -17.30 -4.83 9.78
C MET A 26 -18.35 -4.23 8.83
N MET A 27 -19.05 -5.09 8.06
CA MET A 27 -20.11 -4.63 7.15
C MET A 27 -21.22 -3.91 7.91
N LEU A 28 -21.68 -4.48 9.02
CA LEU A 28 -22.74 -3.88 9.85
C LEU A 28 -22.26 -2.55 10.45
N PHE A 29 -21.04 -2.49 10.96
CA PHE A 29 -20.44 -1.27 11.52
C PHE A 29 -20.41 -0.14 10.48
N PHE A 30 -19.86 -0.39 9.30
CA PHE A 30 -19.76 0.65 8.27
C PHE A 30 -21.13 1.02 7.69
N PHE A 31 -22.01 0.05 7.50
CA PHE A 31 -23.38 0.32 7.09
C PHE A 31 -24.08 1.28 8.06
N SER A 32 -24.07 0.95 9.36
CA SER A 32 -24.71 1.79 10.38
C SER A 32 -24.00 3.15 10.54
N ALA A 33 -22.68 3.20 10.47
CA ALA A 33 -21.92 4.44 10.59
C ALA A 33 -22.25 5.42 9.45
N PHE A 34 -22.21 4.96 8.18
CA PHE A 34 -22.57 5.81 7.04
C PHE A 34 -24.05 6.24 7.09
N LEU A 35 -24.95 5.34 7.49
CA LEU A 35 -26.36 5.66 7.63
C LEU A 35 -26.59 6.73 8.71
N LEU A 36 -26.00 6.57 9.89
CA LEU A 36 -26.14 7.54 10.99
C LEU A 36 -25.57 8.92 10.63
N ILE A 37 -24.42 8.95 9.97
CA ILE A 37 -23.82 10.23 9.51
C ILE A 37 -24.74 10.89 8.46
N SER A 38 -25.33 10.11 7.55
CA SER A 38 -26.24 10.63 6.53
C SER A 38 -27.54 11.18 7.09
N LEU A 39 -27.98 10.70 8.25
CA LEU A 39 -29.20 11.19 8.94
C LEU A 39 -28.93 12.45 9.75
N LYS A 40 -27.68 12.81 10.04
CA LYS A 40 -27.31 14.00 10.83
C LYS A 40 -27.39 15.30 10.02
N GLY A 41 -27.36 15.22 8.67
CA GLY A 41 -27.45 16.37 7.76
C GLY A 41 -28.66 16.28 6.84
N GLU A 42 -28.72 17.12 5.80
CA GLU A 42 -29.64 16.87 4.69
C GLU A 42 -29.32 15.50 4.09
N ILE A 43 -30.35 14.68 3.90
CA ILE A 43 -30.17 13.28 3.40
C ILE A 43 -29.46 13.34 2.04
N ALA A 44 -28.14 13.29 2.08
CA ALA A 44 -27.32 13.27 0.88
C ALA A 44 -27.35 11.85 0.30
N TRP A 45 -27.81 11.70 -0.94
CA TRP A 45 -27.79 10.42 -1.66
C TRP A 45 -26.41 9.74 -1.63
N GLN A 46 -25.33 10.53 -1.52
CA GLN A 46 -23.95 10.06 -1.41
C GLN A 46 -23.73 9.18 -0.16
N GLY A 47 -24.26 9.56 0.98
CA GLY A 47 -24.13 8.77 2.20
C GLY A 47 -24.92 7.46 2.14
N LEU A 48 -26.11 7.48 1.54
CA LEU A 48 -26.90 6.26 1.29
C LEU A 48 -26.15 5.34 0.31
N ALA A 49 -25.55 5.88 -0.74
CA ALA A 49 -24.74 5.10 -1.67
C ALA A 49 -23.52 4.48 -0.98
N LEU A 50 -22.78 5.24 -0.16
CA LEU A 50 -21.62 4.76 0.57
C LEU A 50 -21.98 3.69 1.62
N SER A 51 -23.17 3.79 2.24
CA SER A 51 -23.63 2.77 3.20
C SER A 51 -23.81 1.38 2.57
N VAL A 52 -24.01 1.31 1.26
CA VAL A 52 -24.13 0.05 0.52
C VAL A 52 -22.81 -0.32 -0.18
N ILE A 53 -22.17 0.65 -0.84
CA ILE A 53 -20.97 0.40 -1.66
C ILE A 53 -19.80 -0.08 -0.78
N VAL A 54 -19.53 0.59 0.34
CA VAL A 54 -18.38 0.25 1.19
C VAL A 54 -18.49 -1.15 1.80
N PRO A 55 -19.63 -1.56 2.43
CA PRO A 55 -19.81 -2.94 2.87
C PRO A 55 -19.71 -3.97 1.74
N ALA A 56 -20.23 -3.65 0.54
CA ALA A 56 -20.12 -4.53 -0.62
C ALA A 56 -18.66 -4.72 -1.05
N LEU A 57 -17.85 -3.66 -1.08
CA LEU A 57 -16.41 -3.73 -1.37
C LEU A 57 -15.68 -4.58 -0.32
N ILE A 58 -15.98 -4.40 0.98
CA ILE A 58 -15.43 -5.23 2.06
C ILE A 58 -15.75 -6.71 1.84
N TYR A 59 -17.02 -7.03 1.52
CA TYR A 59 -17.42 -8.40 1.27
C TYR A 59 -16.69 -9.01 0.06
N VAL A 60 -16.67 -8.30 -1.05
CA VAL A 60 -15.98 -8.72 -2.28
C VAL A 60 -14.50 -8.96 -2.00
N ALA A 61 -13.81 -8.00 -1.41
CA ALA A 61 -12.37 -8.09 -1.16
C ALA A 61 -12.01 -9.17 -0.13
N THR A 62 -12.82 -9.34 0.93
CA THR A 62 -12.48 -10.25 2.05
C THR A 62 -13.00 -11.67 1.86
N MET A 63 -14.19 -11.83 1.27
CA MET A 63 -14.87 -13.14 1.19
C MET A 63 -14.92 -13.72 -0.21
N TRP A 64 -15.14 -12.89 -1.23
CA TRP A 64 -15.33 -13.36 -2.60
C TRP A 64 -13.99 -13.58 -3.32
N LEU A 65 -13.09 -12.61 -3.30
CA LEU A 65 -11.79 -12.68 -3.96
C LEU A 65 -10.88 -13.83 -3.48
N PRO A 66 -10.77 -14.14 -2.16
CA PRO A 66 -9.93 -15.25 -1.70
C PRO A 66 -10.40 -16.65 -2.14
N ARG A 67 -11.52 -16.74 -2.84
CA ARG A 67 -11.95 -17.99 -3.48
C ARG A 67 -11.11 -18.33 -4.72
N PHE A 68 -10.56 -17.30 -5.38
CA PHE A 68 -9.79 -17.44 -6.62
C PHE A 68 -8.26 -17.54 -6.37
N PHE A 69 -7.79 -17.06 -5.21
CA PHE A 69 -6.37 -17.14 -4.84
C PHE A 69 -6.19 -17.33 -3.33
N PRO A 70 -5.12 -18.03 -2.91
CA PRO A 70 -4.84 -18.19 -1.49
C PRO A 70 -4.36 -16.87 -0.89
N ALA A 71 -5.14 -16.30 0.02
CA ALA A 71 -4.82 -15.08 0.74
C ALA A 71 -5.13 -15.23 2.23
N ASP A 72 -4.38 -14.51 3.05
CA ASP A 72 -4.68 -14.38 4.47
C ASP A 72 -5.88 -13.44 4.64
N LYS A 73 -6.99 -14.01 5.13
CA LYS A 73 -8.23 -13.26 5.28
C LYS A 73 -8.17 -12.23 6.40
N LEU A 74 -7.36 -12.47 7.44
CA LEU A 74 -7.20 -11.50 8.52
C LEU A 74 -6.48 -10.26 8.00
N LEU A 75 -5.39 -10.44 7.25
CA LEU A 75 -4.66 -9.34 6.62
C LEU A 75 -5.55 -8.54 5.68
N LEU A 76 -6.35 -9.22 4.84
CA LEU A 76 -7.32 -8.56 3.97
C LEU A 76 -8.40 -7.81 4.76
N SER A 77 -8.90 -8.39 5.87
CA SER A 77 -9.88 -7.73 6.72
C SER A 77 -9.33 -6.44 7.33
N ILE A 78 -8.09 -6.46 7.84
CA ILE A 78 -7.44 -5.27 8.39
C ILE A 78 -7.25 -4.20 7.32
N ALA A 79 -6.74 -4.55 6.15
CA ALA A 79 -6.55 -3.62 5.04
C ALA A 79 -7.88 -2.99 4.60
N ASN A 80 -8.92 -3.81 4.43
CA ASN A 80 -10.24 -3.33 4.03
C ASN A 80 -10.90 -2.47 5.13
N PHE A 81 -10.69 -2.80 6.40
CA PHE A 81 -11.16 -1.97 7.52
C PHE A 81 -10.52 -0.58 7.48
N LEU A 82 -9.20 -0.49 7.30
CA LEU A 82 -8.49 0.78 7.22
C LEU A 82 -8.92 1.62 6.00
N CYS A 83 -9.12 0.98 4.84
CA CYS A 83 -9.65 1.66 3.65
C CYS A 83 -11.06 2.22 3.89
N ALA A 84 -11.95 1.41 4.45
CA ALA A 84 -13.32 1.82 4.75
C ALA A 84 -13.38 2.92 5.82
N LEU A 85 -12.51 2.84 6.84
CA LEU A 85 -12.38 3.89 7.86
C LEU A 85 -11.91 5.21 7.23
N GLY A 86 -10.95 5.17 6.30
CA GLY A 86 -10.53 6.34 5.54
C GLY A 86 -11.67 6.99 4.75
N VAL A 87 -12.51 6.18 4.08
CA VAL A 87 -13.71 6.67 3.39
C VAL A 87 -14.68 7.32 4.38
N LEU A 88 -14.91 6.70 5.53
CA LEU A 88 -15.84 7.20 6.55
C LEU A 88 -15.39 8.55 7.10
N ILE A 89 -14.09 8.69 7.45
CA ILE A 89 -13.53 9.94 7.99
C ILE A 89 -13.61 11.04 6.93
N LEU A 90 -13.23 10.78 5.67
CA LEU A 90 -13.32 11.77 4.61
C LEU A 90 -14.76 12.19 4.33
N TYR A 91 -15.68 11.25 4.33
CA TYR A 91 -17.11 11.56 4.16
C TYR A 91 -17.65 12.41 5.31
N SER A 92 -17.25 12.13 6.56
CA SER A 92 -17.68 12.95 7.71
C SER A 92 -17.18 14.40 7.63
N THR A 93 -15.97 14.63 7.09
CA THR A 93 -15.42 15.98 6.89
C THR A 93 -16.01 16.68 5.66
N ASP A 94 -16.53 15.95 4.69
CA ASP A 94 -17.18 16.52 3.51
C ASP A 94 -18.51 17.22 3.86
N LEU A 95 -19.20 16.78 4.91
CA LEU A 95 -20.46 17.39 5.35
C LEU A 95 -20.28 18.84 5.78
N ASP A 96 -19.11 19.19 6.35
CA ASP A 96 -18.79 20.55 6.80
C ASP A 96 -18.21 21.43 5.66
N GLY A 97 -17.66 20.82 4.60
CA GLY A 97 -16.87 21.51 3.56
C GLY A 97 -17.46 21.49 2.14
N GLY A 98 -18.59 20.84 1.89
CA GLY A 98 -19.20 20.78 0.55
C GLY A 98 -18.35 20.07 -0.52
N THR A 99 -17.40 19.25 -0.11
CA THR A 99 -16.52 18.47 -0.99
C THR A 99 -17.05 17.05 -1.19
N SER A 100 -16.54 16.32 -2.18
CA SER A 100 -16.92 14.92 -2.46
C SER A 100 -15.74 13.94 -2.26
N ARG A 101 -14.87 14.23 -1.31
CA ARG A 101 -13.65 13.44 -1.04
C ARG A 101 -13.97 12.01 -0.60
N GLY A 102 -15.01 11.82 0.20
CA GLY A 102 -15.45 10.51 0.65
C GLY A 102 -15.86 9.60 -0.51
N MET A 103 -16.62 10.11 -1.46
CA MET A 103 -17.00 9.37 -2.67
C MET A 103 -15.79 9.09 -3.57
N GLN A 104 -14.91 10.06 -3.74
CA GLN A 104 -13.67 9.88 -4.50
C GLN A 104 -12.78 8.80 -3.86
N GLN A 105 -12.66 8.78 -2.53
CA GLN A 105 -11.90 7.76 -1.82
C GLN A 105 -12.53 6.36 -1.98
N ALA A 106 -13.84 6.25 -1.98
CA ALA A 106 -14.54 4.99 -2.22
C ALA A 106 -14.27 4.45 -3.65
N MET A 107 -14.23 5.34 -4.65
CA MET A 107 -13.82 4.96 -6.01
C MET A 107 -12.37 4.47 -6.04
N TYR A 108 -11.43 5.17 -5.38
CA TYR A 108 -10.04 4.74 -5.30
C TYR A 108 -9.88 3.41 -4.57
N TYR A 109 -10.69 3.15 -3.56
CA TYR A 109 -10.71 1.84 -2.90
C TYR A 109 -11.15 0.72 -3.88
N GLY A 110 -12.20 0.94 -4.67
CA GLY A 110 -12.62 0.01 -5.73
C GLY A 110 -11.53 -0.22 -6.78
N VAL A 111 -10.93 0.86 -7.29
CA VAL A 111 -9.79 0.77 -8.23
C VAL A 111 -8.61 0.01 -7.61
N GLY A 112 -8.31 0.25 -6.34
CA GLY A 112 -7.26 -0.47 -5.61
C GLY A 112 -7.47 -1.99 -5.57
N ILE A 113 -8.72 -2.45 -5.40
CA ILE A 113 -9.07 -3.88 -5.49
C ILE A 113 -8.79 -4.43 -6.89
N VAL A 114 -9.16 -3.68 -7.94
CA VAL A 114 -8.91 -4.09 -9.34
C VAL A 114 -7.41 -4.16 -9.63
N VAL A 115 -6.63 -3.17 -9.19
CA VAL A 115 -5.17 -3.16 -9.33
C VAL A 115 -4.54 -4.33 -8.57
N MET A 116 -4.99 -4.61 -7.35
CA MET A 116 -4.54 -5.77 -6.57
C MET A 116 -4.76 -7.07 -7.34
N LEU A 117 -5.94 -7.25 -7.95
CA LEU A 117 -6.21 -8.42 -8.79
C LEU A 117 -5.30 -8.49 -10.00
N GLY A 118 -5.07 -7.37 -10.69
CA GLY A 118 -4.13 -7.28 -11.80
C GLY A 118 -2.72 -7.71 -11.41
N CYS A 119 -2.22 -7.24 -10.26
CA CYS A 119 -0.92 -7.63 -9.72
C CYS A 119 -0.85 -9.14 -9.41
N ILE A 120 -1.91 -9.69 -8.79
CA ILE A 120 -1.98 -11.14 -8.49
C ILE A 120 -1.96 -11.95 -9.79
N MET A 121 -2.75 -11.55 -10.78
CA MET A 121 -2.77 -12.18 -12.10
C MET A 121 -1.39 -12.11 -12.77
N LEU A 122 -0.75 -10.95 -12.77
CA LEU A 122 0.59 -10.75 -13.31
C LEU A 122 1.58 -11.74 -12.67
N VAL A 123 1.64 -11.79 -11.33
CA VAL A 123 2.55 -12.68 -10.61
C VAL A 123 2.26 -14.15 -10.89
N ARG A 124 0.98 -14.52 -11.07
CA ARG A 124 0.55 -15.92 -11.26
C ARG A 124 0.78 -16.45 -12.67
N TYR A 125 0.56 -15.61 -13.68
CA TYR A 125 0.56 -16.06 -15.09
C TYR A 125 1.85 -15.78 -15.83
N VAL A 126 2.65 -14.82 -15.40
CA VAL A 126 3.94 -14.54 -16.01
C VAL A 126 4.93 -15.66 -15.71
N ARG A 127 5.37 -16.35 -16.76
CA ARG A 127 6.37 -17.44 -16.68
C ARG A 127 7.80 -16.95 -16.89
N ARG A 128 8.02 -15.88 -17.64
CA ARG A 128 9.35 -15.39 -18.04
C ARG A 128 9.73 -14.14 -17.21
N TRP A 129 9.90 -14.33 -15.91
CA TRP A 129 10.32 -13.25 -15.00
C TRP A 129 11.71 -12.70 -15.33
N SER A 130 12.60 -13.53 -15.92
CA SER A 130 13.98 -13.12 -16.20
C SER A 130 14.09 -11.92 -17.13
N LEU A 131 13.22 -11.81 -18.14
CA LEU A 131 13.20 -10.65 -19.03
C LEU A 131 12.31 -9.53 -18.47
N LEU A 132 11.12 -9.89 -17.97
CA LEU A 132 10.14 -8.93 -17.48
C LEU A 132 10.67 -8.11 -16.32
N ILE A 133 11.48 -8.69 -15.43
CA ILE A 133 11.99 -7.99 -14.26
C ILE A 133 12.91 -6.81 -14.64
N TYR A 134 13.71 -6.97 -15.69
CA TYR A 134 14.55 -5.87 -16.18
C TYR A 134 13.72 -4.76 -16.85
N VAL A 135 12.64 -5.12 -17.55
CA VAL A 135 11.69 -4.14 -18.10
C VAL A 135 10.97 -3.39 -16.97
N VAL A 136 10.49 -4.12 -15.96
CA VAL A 136 9.87 -3.51 -14.76
C VAL A 136 10.85 -2.62 -14.02
N MET A 137 12.10 -3.06 -13.89
CA MET A 137 13.17 -2.26 -13.25
C MET A 137 13.48 -0.99 -14.04
N GLY A 138 13.63 -1.08 -15.36
CA GLY A 138 13.84 0.09 -16.22
C GLY A 138 12.67 1.06 -16.16
N GLY A 139 11.44 0.55 -16.22
CA GLY A 139 10.22 1.35 -16.06
C GLY A 139 10.14 2.02 -14.68
N ALA A 140 10.49 1.30 -13.61
CA ALA A 140 10.51 1.83 -12.25
C ALA A 140 11.57 2.93 -12.07
N VAL A 141 12.77 2.74 -12.67
CA VAL A 141 13.85 3.75 -12.66
C VAL A 141 13.38 5.04 -13.34
N LEU A 142 12.81 4.94 -14.53
CA LEU A 142 12.32 6.11 -15.27
C LEU A 142 11.14 6.78 -14.55
N LEU A 143 10.17 5.98 -14.08
CA LEU A 143 8.97 6.48 -13.42
C LEU A 143 9.31 7.18 -12.09
N LEU A 144 10.27 6.68 -11.32
CA LEU A 144 10.68 7.29 -10.07
C LEU A 144 11.45 8.61 -10.30
N ALA A 145 12.25 8.70 -11.37
CA ALA A 145 12.97 9.92 -11.71
C ALA A 145 12.09 11.01 -12.34
N LEU A 146 10.95 10.64 -12.92
CA LEU A 146 10.08 11.54 -13.68
C LEU A 146 9.66 12.81 -12.92
N PRO A 147 9.31 12.76 -11.61
CA PRO A 147 8.97 13.96 -10.85
C PRO A 147 10.11 14.97 -10.72
N LEU A 148 11.37 14.57 -10.85
CA LEU A 148 12.49 15.52 -10.83
C LEU A 148 12.48 16.45 -12.05
N ALA A 149 11.92 15.97 -13.20
CA ALA A 149 11.83 16.74 -14.42
C ALA A 149 10.52 17.53 -14.57
N ILE A 150 9.38 16.92 -14.21
CA ILE A 150 8.03 17.50 -14.46
C ILE A 150 7.15 17.53 -13.19
N GLY A 151 7.71 17.26 -12.03
CA GLY A 151 6.96 17.20 -10.79
C GLY A 151 6.53 18.58 -10.29
N THR A 152 5.43 18.58 -9.54
CA THR A 152 4.94 19.76 -8.82
C THR A 152 5.34 19.67 -7.35
N GLU A 153 5.82 20.78 -6.79
CA GLU A 153 6.14 20.83 -5.37
C GLU A 153 4.83 20.84 -4.54
N GLN A 154 4.71 19.87 -3.64
CA GLN A 154 3.63 19.79 -2.67
C GLN A 154 4.20 19.50 -1.29
N TYR A 155 3.87 20.35 -0.31
CA TYR A 155 4.35 20.19 1.07
C TYR A 155 5.89 20.15 1.22
N GLY A 156 6.63 20.80 0.31
CA GLY A 156 8.09 20.84 0.32
C GLY A 156 8.79 19.65 -0.36
N ALA A 157 8.05 18.76 -1.02
CA ALA A 157 8.57 17.64 -1.81
C ALA A 157 8.11 17.74 -3.27
N THR A 158 9.00 17.42 -4.22
CA THR A 158 8.71 17.41 -5.67
C THR A 158 8.46 15.98 -6.13
N ASN A 159 7.40 15.32 -5.62
CA ASN A 159 7.12 13.91 -5.83
C ASN A 159 5.74 13.64 -6.47
N TRP A 160 5.01 14.70 -6.85
CA TRP A 160 3.69 14.60 -7.47
C TRP A 160 3.72 15.03 -8.93
N ILE A 161 2.98 14.32 -9.78
CA ILE A 161 2.73 14.66 -11.18
C ILE A 161 1.24 14.92 -11.33
N ARG A 162 0.87 16.03 -11.97
CA ARG A 162 -0.53 16.35 -12.30
C ARG A 162 -0.82 16.00 -13.75
N VAL A 163 -1.80 15.14 -13.98
CA VAL A 163 -2.26 14.73 -15.30
C VAL A 163 -3.77 14.85 -15.35
N GLY A 164 -4.31 15.70 -16.21
CA GLY A 164 -5.75 15.80 -16.43
C GLY A 164 -6.57 16.13 -15.17
N GLY A 165 -6.04 16.95 -14.24
CA GLY A 165 -6.71 17.30 -12.98
C GLY A 165 -6.54 16.26 -11.86
N MET A 166 -5.94 15.11 -12.14
CA MET A 166 -5.58 14.09 -11.13
C MET A 166 -4.11 14.26 -10.73
N SER A 167 -3.81 14.07 -9.44
CA SER A 167 -2.44 14.01 -8.93
C SER A 167 -2.04 12.55 -8.72
N LEU A 168 -0.91 12.16 -9.32
CA LEU A 168 -0.32 10.84 -9.18
C LEU A 168 1.05 10.98 -8.52
N GLN A 169 1.34 10.09 -7.58
CA GLN A 169 2.66 9.97 -6.97
C GLN A 169 3.35 8.72 -7.55
N PRO A 170 4.34 8.86 -8.45
CA PRO A 170 4.99 7.72 -9.09
C PRO A 170 5.62 6.72 -8.11
N SER A 171 6.13 7.18 -6.98
CA SER A 171 6.71 6.33 -5.95
C SER A 171 5.72 5.31 -5.38
N GLU A 172 4.40 5.58 -5.38
CA GLU A 172 3.40 4.60 -4.95
C GLU A 172 3.34 3.38 -5.89
N VAL A 173 3.45 3.62 -7.19
CA VAL A 173 3.50 2.56 -8.21
C VAL A 173 4.83 1.82 -8.14
N VAL A 174 5.95 2.55 -8.03
CA VAL A 174 7.30 1.97 -7.94
C VAL A 174 7.48 1.14 -6.67
N LYS A 175 6.74 1.41 -5.59
CA LYS A 175 6.75 0.60 -4.37
C LYS A 175 6.33 -0.86 -4.64
N LEU A 176 5.35 -1.09 -5.50
CA LEU A 176 4.96 -2.43 -5.93
C LEU A 176 6.04 -3.10 -6.79
N ALA A 177 6.63 -2.34 -7.72
CA ALA A 177 7.75 -2.81 -8.52
C ALA A 177 8.97 -3.16 -7.66
N LEU A 178 9.27 -2.34 -6.62
CA LEU A 178 10.34 -2.59 -5.66
C LEU A 178 10.23 -3.99 -5.05
N LEU A 179 9.06 -4.37 -4.53
CA LEU A 179 8.83 -5.69 -3.93
C LEU A 179 9.14 -6.82 -4.91
N LEU A 180 8.70 -6.70 -6.17
CA LEU A 180 8.93 -7.71 -7.21
C LEU A 180 10.42 -7.81 -7.56
N ILE A 181 11.08 -6.66 -7.78
CA ILE A 181 12.48 -6.58 -8.17
C ILE A 181 13.37 -7.14 -7.05
N LEU A 182 13.14 -6.71 -5.81
CA LEU A 182 13.92 -7.18 -4.66
C LEU A 182 13.74 -8.69 -4.43
N SER A 183 12.50 -9.20 -4.49
CA SER A 183 12.21 -10.63 -4.37
C SER A 183 12.91 -11.45 -5.44
N TYR A 184 12.90 -10.99 -6.69
CA TYR A 184 13.54 -11.68 -7.79
C TYR A 184 15.07 -11.77 -7.60
N PHE A 185 15.74 -10.65 -7.34
CA PHE A 185 17.20 -10.65 -7.18
C PHE A 185 17.65 -11.44 -5.95
N MET A 186 16.91 -11.38 -4.85
CA MET A 186 17.22 -12.18 -3.67
C MET A 186 17.05 -13.68 -3.96
N SER A 187 15.98 -14.11 -4.62
CA SER A 187 15.77 -15.52 -4.96
C SER A 187 16.86 -16.08 -5.88
N HIS A 188 17.47 -15.24 -6.71
CA HIS A 188 18.59 -15.60 -7.59
C HIS A 188 19.97 -15.30 -6.98
N ARG A 189 20.03 -14.95 -5.69
CA ARG A 189 21.27 -14.61 -4.96
C ARG A 189 22.10 -13.48 -5.61
N ARG A 190 21.45 -12.56 -6.31
CA ARG A 190 22.09 -11.43 -6.97
C ARG A 190 21.99 -10.19 -6.09
N LEU A 191 22.87 -10.07 -5.08
CA LEU A 191 22.83 -8.98 -4.11
C LEU A 191 23.28 -7.63 -4.67
N ILE A 192 24.19 -7.63 -5.66
CA ILE A 192 24.70 -6.37 -6.25
C ILE A 192 23.58 -5.58 -6.96
N PRO A 193 22.83 -6.12 -7.94
CA PRO A 193 21.72 -5.37 -8.53
C PRO A 193 20.59 -5.06 -7.56
N TRP A 194 20.37 -5.91 -6.54
CA TRP A 194 19.44 -5.64 -5.45
C TRP A 194 19.85 -4.35 -4.71
N LEU A 195 21.10 -4.27 -4.25
CA LEU A 195 21.63 -3.12 -3.52
C LEU A 195 21.66 -1.86 -4.40
N ALA A 196 22.11 -1.99 -5.64
CA ALA A 196 22.17 -0.87 -6.58
C ALA A 196 20.79 -0.25 -6.82
N PHE A 197 19.76 -1.08 -6.98
CA PHE A 197 18.38 -0.59 -7.16
C PHE A 197 17.84 0.08 -5.89
N CYS A 198 18.12 -0.47 -4.71
CA CYS A 198 17.75 0.16 -3.44
C CYS A 198 18.41 1.54 -3.29
N LEU A 199 19.73 1.62 -3.51
CA LEU A 199 20.47 2.88 -3.40
C LEU A 199 19.98 3.91 -4.41
N TYR A 200 19.68 3.50 -5.65
CA TYR A 200 19.07 4.37 -6.65
C TYR A 200 17.73 4.94 -6.17
N CYS A 201 16.82 4.07 -5.70
CA CYS A 201 15.51 4.53 -5.21
C CYS A 201 15.64 5.50 -4.05
N LEU A 202 16.49 5.20 -3.08
CA LEU A 202 16.72 6.07 -1.94
C LEU A 202 17.33 7.41 -2.36
N GLY A 203 18.33 7.39 -3.26
CA GLY A 203 18.97 8.59 -3.78
C GLY A 203 17.98 9.51 -4.49
N VAL A 204 17.13 8.97 -5.39
CA VAL A 204 16.10 9.76 -6.09
C VAL A 204 15.08 10.34 -5.12
N LEU A 205 14.58 9.56 -4.14
CA LEU A 205 13.63 10.03 -3.14
C LEU A 205 14.23 11.12 -2.24
N MET A 206 15.53 11.04 -1.92
CA MET A 206 16.24 12.09 -1.21
C MET A 206 16.31 13.39 -2.04
N LEU A 207 16.60 13.30 -3.34
CA LEU A 207 16.58 14.46 -4.25
C LEU A 207 15.18 15.07 -4.37
N GLN A 208 14.13 14.26 -4.35
CA GLN A 208 12.73 14.71 -4.31
C GLN A 208 12.30 15.30 -2.96
N LYS A 209 13.16 15.24 -1.93
CA LYS A 209 12.86 15.58 -0.53
C LYS A 209 11.71 14.77 0.07
N ASP A 210 11.47 13.56 -0.45
CA ASP A 210 10.44 12.63 0.04
C ASP A 210 11.03 11.62 1.01
N LEU A 211 11.39 12.10 2.19
CA LEU A 211 12.01 11.27 3.24
C LEU A 211 11.05 10.23 3.80
N GLY A 212 9.74 10.52 3.82
CA GLY A 212 8.73 9.58 4.29
C GLY A 212 8.69 8.31 3.44
N THR A 213 8.61 8.47 2.13
CA THR A 213 8.65 7.34 1.18
C THR A 213 10.01 6.66 1.19
N ALA A 214 11.11 7.42 1.32
CA ALA A 214 12.46 6.85 1.44
C ALA A 214 12.59 5.90 2.65
N LEU A 215 12.05 6.27 3.81
CA LEU A 215 12.01 5.40 4.98
C LEU A 215 11.21 4.12 4.73
N ILE A 216 10.05 4.22 4.08
CA ILE A 216 9.22 3.04 3.73
C ILE A 216 10.01 2.09 2.83
N TYR A 217 10.69 2.60 1.81
CA TYR A 217 11.52 1.80 0.90
C TYR A 217 12.68 1.15 1.65
N TYR A 218 13.35 1.92 2.49
CA TYR A 218 14.46 1.42 3.29
C TYR A 218 14.04 0.27 4.20
N PHE A 219 13.00 0.46 5.00
CA PHE A 219 12.51 -0.59 5.89
C PHE A 219 11.97 -1.80 5.13
N THR A 220 11.31 -1.59 4.00
CA THR A 220 10.86 -2.69 3.14
C THR A 220 12.05 -3.53 2.67
N ALA A 221 13.11 -2.90 2.17
CA ALA A 221 14.32 -3.59 1.74
C ALA A 221 15.01 -4.32 2.90
N LEU A 222 15.11 -3.66 4.06
CA LEU A 222 15.74 -4.24 5.25
C LEU A 222 14.98 -5.46 5.78
N PHE A 223 13.65 -5.39 5.86
CA PHE A 223 12.83 -6.53 6.30
C PHE A 223 12.85 -7.67 5.29
N MET A 224 12.86 -7.38 3.99
CA MET A 224 13.02 -8.40 2.96
C MET A 224 14.38 -9.07 3.07
N TYR A 225 15.45 -8.31 3.31
CA TYR A 225 16.79 -8.85 3.55
C TYR A 225 16.81 -9.78 4.78
N TYR A 226 16.21 -9.35 5.89
CA TYR A 226 16.07 -10.18 7.08
C TYR A 226 15.28 -11.47 6.81
N ALA A 227 14.14 -11.36 6.16
CA ALA A 227 13.30 -12.51 5.84
C ALA A 227 14.02 -13.55 4.96
N TYR A 228 14.93 -13.08 4.10
CA TYR A 228 15.72 -13.94 3.22
C TYR A 228 16.93 -14.56 3.92
N THR A 229 17.68 -13.77 4.70
CA THR A 229 18.98 -14.19 5.27
C THR A 229 18.89 -14.72 6.69
N GLY A 230 17.88 -14.27 7.47
CA GLY A 230 17.77 -14.52 8.92
C GLY A 230 18.85 -13.82 9.74
N ASN A 231 19.65 -12.94 9.15
CA ASN A 231 20.81 -12.31 9.79
C ASN A 231 20.40 -11.10 10.64
N LEU A 232 20.19 -11.33 11.94
CA LEU A 232 19.81 -10.29 12.90
C LEU A 232 20.90 -9.22 13.08
N LEU A 233 22.18 -9.60 13.00
CA LEU A 233 23.27 -8.64 13.18
C LEU A 233 23.26 -7.58 12.09
N MET A 234 23.22 -8.00 10.82
CA MET A 234 23.17 -7.07 9.68
C MET A 234 21.89 -6.26 9.66
N THR A 235 20.78 -6.87 10.08
CA THR A 235 19.49 -6.14 10.21
C THR A 235 19.58 -5.09 11.33
N GLY A 236 20.21 -5.42 12.45
CA GLY A 236 20.45 -4.48 13.54
C GLY A 236 21.35 -3.30 13.11
N VAL A 237 22.43 -3.57 12.37
CA VAL A 237 23.28 -2.53 11.77
C VAL A 237 22.44 -1.63 10.83
N GLY A 238 21.59 -2.23 10.01
CA GLY A 238 20.65 -1.48 9.17
C GLY A 238 19.71 -0.58 9.99
N LEU A 239 19.12 -1.09 11.07
CA LEU A 239 18.27 -0.28 11.95
C LEU A 239 19.01 0.90 12.59
N LEU A 240 20.24 0.68 13.06
CA LEU A 240 21.10 1.75 13.56
C LEU A 240 21.45 2.77 12.48
N GLY A 241 21.71 2.30 11.24
CA GLY A 241 21.91 3.17 10.08
C GLY A 241 20.68 4.03 9.78
N ALA A 242 19.47 3.47 9.87
CA ALA A 242 18.22 4.23 9.72
C ALA A 242 18.06 5.31 10.79
N ALA A 243 18.38 4.99 12.05
CA ALA A 243 18.34 5.96 13.15
C ALA A 243 19.33 7.12 12.90
N GLY A 244 20.58 6.81 12.52
CA GLY A 244 21.57 7.81 12.15
C GLY A 244 21.16 8.67 10.96
N ALA A 245 20.63 8.05 9.90
CA ALA A 245 20.11 8.77 8.73
C ALA A 245 18.92 9.68 9.08
N SER A 246 18.07 9.26 10.02
CA SER A 246 16.95 10.07 10.50
C SER A 246 17.41 11.31 11.26
N VAL A 247 18.45 11.20 12.09
CA VAL A 247 19.07 12.33 12.79
C VAL A 247 19.70 13.31 11.79
N LEU A 248 20.44 12.79 10.80
CA LEU A 248 21.02 13.62 9.74
C LEU A 248 19.92 14.32 8.91
N GLY A 249 18.87 13.59 8.55
CA GLY A 249 17.72 14.15 7.84
C GLY A 249 17.04 15.27 8.63
N TYR A 250 16.88 15.11 9.94
CA TYR A 250 16.37 16.15 10.82
C TYR A 250 17.25 17.41 10.81
N GLN A 251 18.56 17.24 10.80
CA GLN A 251 19.49 18.38 10.79
C GLN A 251 19.53 19.11 9.44
N MET A 252 19.49 18.36 8.33
CA MET A 252 19.67 18.89 6.98
C MET A 252 18.39 19.51 6.38
N PHE A 253 17.20 19.01 6.74
CA PHE A 253 15.95 19.41 6.07
C PHE A 253 15.06 20.22 6.98
N ALA A 254 14.90 21.53 6.67
CA ALA A 254 14.07 22.46 7.45
C ALA A 254 12.59 22.03 7.55
N HIS A 255 12.05 21.38 6.51
CA HIS A 255 10.66 20.88 6.53
C HIS A 255 10.46 19.71 7.48
N VAL A 256 11.51 18.89 7.75
CA VAL A 256 11.47 17.82 8.76
C VAL A 256 11.43 18.43 10.17
N LYS A 257 12.25 19.45 10.42
CA LYS A 257 12.22 20.18 11.69
C LYS A 257 10.83 20.75 12.00
N LYS A 258 10.18 21.36 11.00
CA LYS A 258 8.81 21.89 11.16
C LYS A 258 7.76 20.81 11.48
N ARG A 259 7.89 19.58 10.92
CA ARG A 259 6.96 18.47 11.18
C ARG A 259 7.15 17.83 12.56
N VAL A 260 8.37 17.86 13.09
CA VAL A 260 8.68 17.27 14.42
C VAL A 260 8.38 18.28 15.54
N ALA A 261 8.34 19.58 15.24
CA ALA A 261 8.07 20.64 16.22
C ALA A 261 6.57 20.92 16.45
N ILE A 262 5.67 20.25 15.72
CA ILE A 262 4.22 20.27 15.89
C ILE A 262 3.79 19.10 16.78
#